data_0166a9d57dde9ede18e32a3ecae7c371
#
_entry.id   0166a9d57dde9ede18e32a3ecae7c371
#
_cell.length_a   1.000
_cell.length_b   1.000
_cell.length_c   1.000
_cell.angle_alpha   90.00
_cell.angle_beta   90.00
_cell.angle_gamma   90.00
#
_symmetry.space_group_name_H-M   'P 1'
#
loop_
_entity.id
_entity.type
_entity.pdbx_description
1 polymer ?
#
loop_
_entity_poly.entity_id
_entity_poly.type
_entity_poly.pdbx_seq_one_letter_code
_entity_poly.pdbx_strand_id
1 'polypeptide(L)'
;MAPHEGLIHPKEYDIKDSNVELIGSDLDHRVKHASAATEPAWNNGVVGVEPGLFIWRIEDFQVVPWPKEKAGEFFAGDSYIVLHSVKLKSKSKDGDGDDRENKLRHDIFFWLGAHTTQDEAGTAAYKTVELDEFLHGSATQHREVQAYPSEEFTSLFRRITIRSGGVASGFTHVEEEAPKEITTLLRVFKHPGASGRIDSTIVYEVEPTWESLDDNDVFVLDKGEKIWVWQGKNCSPMEKAKAAQVVNEMTMAKHVDVEVLSRHEARSKVVVDLLGGQGVDTFSTVFKAPRPIAGLKSGEKGSVGSERPKKLFRLSDASGQLEFDLVKEGGRARRSDFDGDDVFLYDVGSQLWVWQGLGASEREKALWLRVAQAYVRHMQSQEDDLYKIPIAKVVQDYESPSFLKAVDF
;
A
#
# COMPACT_ATOMS: atom_id res chain seq x y z
N MET A 1 17.95 -18.96 -18.01
CA MET A 1 17.04 -19.72 -17.12
C MET A 1 15.64 -19.20 -17.33
N ALA A 2 14.68 -20.08 -17.57
CA ALA A 2 13.30 -19.65 -17.68
C ALA A 2 12.81 -19.14 -16.31
N PRO A 3 11.96 -18.10 -16.25
CA PRO A 3 11.54 -17.46 -14.98
C PRO A 3 10.84 -18.39 -13.98
N HIS A 4 10.41 -19.57 -14.43
CA HIS A 4 9.71 -20.57 -13.63
C HIS A 4 10.61 -21.60 -12.95
N GLU A 5 11.90 -21.72 -13.33
CA GLU A 5 12.80 -22.74 -12.73
C GLU A 5 13.06 -22.54 -11.24
N GLY A 6 12.95 -21.31 -10.72
CA GLY A 6 13.07 -21.03 -9.29
C GLY A 6 11.76 -21.16 -8.49
N LEU A 7 10.62 -21.25 -9.19
CA LEU A 7 9.29 -21.33 -8.58
C LEU A 7 8.81 -22.78 -8.38
N ILE A 8 9.37 -23.73 -9.15
CA ILE A 8 8.89 -25.11 -9.28
C ILE A 8 9.61 -26.07 -8.34
N HIS A 9 10.78 -25.71 -7.79
CA HIS A 9 11.51 -26.53 -6.84
C HIS A 9 11.73 -25.85 -5.47
N PRO A 10 10.69 -25.65 -4.64
CA PRO A 10 10.93 -25.70 -3.21
C PRO A 10 11.34 -27.15 -2.89
N LYS A 11 12.36 -27.36 -2.05
CA LYS A 11 12.62 -28.67 -1.47
C LYS A 11 11.28 -29.31 -1.09
N GLU A 12 11.02 -30.52 -1.58
CA GLU A 12 9.87 -31.32 -1.19
C GLU A 12 9.91 -31.51 0.34
N TYR A 13 9.22 -30.65 1.05
CA TYR A 13 8.75 -30.96 2.37
C TYR A 13 7.48 -31.79 2.19
N ASP A 14 7.43 -32.96 2.83
CA ASP A 14 6.23 -33.78 2.81
C ASP A 14 5.06 -32.92 3.32
N ILE A 15 4.09 -32.68 2.45
CA ILE A 15 2.94 -31.80 2.71
C ILE A 15 2.19 -32.25 3.96
N LYS A 16 2.29 -33.56 4.31
CA LYS A 16 1.67 -34.17 5.50
C LYS A 16 2.28 -33.71 6.83
N ASP A 17 3.51 -33.21 6.82
CA ASP A 17 4.19 -32.75 8.04
C ASP A 17 4.14 -31.22 8.22
N SER A 18 3.39 -30.50 7.38
CA SER A 18 3.28 -29.04 7.45
C SER A 18 1.82 -28.61 7.64
N ASN A 19 1.61 -27.50 8.37
CA ASN A 19 0.30 -26.84 8.50
C ASN A 19 -0.33 -26.43 7.15
N VAL A 20 0.33 -26.73 6.04
CA VAL A 20 -0.09 -26.43 4.66
C VAL A 20 -1.09 -27.46 4.14
N GLU A 21 -1.17 -28.67 4.73
CA GLU A 21 -2.12 -29.72 4.31
C GLU A 21 -3.58 -29.29 4.44
N LEU A 22 -3.87 -28.37 5.34
CA LEU A 22 -5.23 -27.88 5.60
C LEU A 22 -5.60 -26.63 4.79
N ILE A 23 -4.62 -25.94 4.20
CA ILE A 23 -4.88 -24.69 3.45
C ILE A 23 -5.62 -25.01 2.15
N GLY A 24 -6.84 -24.45 1.99
CA GLY A 24 -7.70 -24.67 0.82
C GLY A 24 -8.57 -25.94 0.92
N SER A 25 -8.61 -26.64 2.05
CA SER A 25 -9.55 -27.75 2.28
C SER A 25 -10.93 -27.21 2.69
N ASP A 26 -11.98 -28.04 2.51
CA ASP A 26 -13.34 -27.73 3.04
C ASP A 26 -13.34 -27.46 4.55
N LEU A 27 -12.38 -28.01 5.28
CA LEU A 27 -12.21 -27.76 6.70
C LEU A 27 -11.61 -26.37 6.93
N ASP A 28 -10.62 -25.98 6.15
CA ASP A 28 -10.02 -24.64 6.20
C ASP A 28 -11.06 -23.58 5.84
N HIS A 29 -11.85 -23.81 4.78
CA HIS A 29 -12.96 -22.91 4.43
C HIS A 29 -14.01 -22.80 5.53
N ARG A 30 -14.37 -23.92 6.17
CA ARG A 30 -15.31 -23.89 7.30
C ARG A 30 -14.76 -23.17 8.51
N VAL A 31 -13.48 -23.36 8.82
CA VAL A 31 -12.80 -22.67 9.93
C VAL A 31 -12.67 -21.18 9.62
N LYS A 32 -12.28 -20.81 8.41
CA LYS A 32 -12.20 -19.39 7.97
C LYS A 32 -13.57 -18.73 8.00
N HIS A 33 -14.60 -19.38 7.50
CA HIS A 33 -15.96 -18.87 7.52
C HIS A 33 -16.49 -18.72 8.96
N ALA A 34 -16.24 -19.67 9.83
CA ALA A 34 -16.59 -19.58 11.25
C ALA A 34 -15.80 -18.47 11.97
N SER A 35 -14.53 -18.30 11.65
CA SER A 35 -13.69 -17.22 12.17
C SER A 35 -14.17 -15.86 11.66
N ALA A 36 -14.42 -15.74 10.36
CA ALA A 36 -14.94 -14.52 9.74
C ALA A 36 -16.28 -14.08 10.39
N ALA A 37 -17.18 -15.02 10.63
CA ALA A 37 -18.47 -14.76 11.26
C ALA A 37 -18.38 -14.36 12.74
N THR A 38 -17.25 -14.60 13.40
CA THR A 38 -17.07 -14.29 14.83
C THR A 38 -16.11 -13.13 15.11
N GLU A 39 -15.42 -12.61 14.10
CA GLU A 39 -14.48 -11.50 14.26
C GLU A 39 -15.22 -10.19 14.61
N PRO A 40 -15.01 -9.63 15.82
CA PRO A 40 -15.73 -8.44 16.24
C PRO A 40 -15.46 -7.20 15.40
N ALA A 41 -14.30 -7.14 14.75
CA ALA A 41 -13.84 -5.98 13.99
C ALA A 41 -14.81 -5.64 12.83
N TRP A 42 -15.39 -6.64 12.19
CA TRP A 42 -16.35 -6.44 11.11
C TRP A 42 -17.78 -6.94 11.38
N ASN A 43 -18.00 -7.76 12.42
CA ASN A 43 -19.34 -8.16 12.84
C ASN A 43 -20.06 -7.08 13.67
N ASN A 44 -20.09 -5.86 13.17
CA ASN A 44 -20.66 -4.69 13.84
C ASN A 44 -21.96 -4.19 13.18
N GLY A 45 -22.48 -4.89 12.15
CA GLY A 45 -23.69 -4.54 11.42
C GLY A 45 -23.55 -3.39 10.42
N VAL A 46 -22.36 -2.82 10.26
CA VAL A 46 -22.06 -1.69 9.36
C VAL A 46 -21.13 -2.12 8.23
N VAL A 47 -20.07 -2.87 8.57
CA VAL A 47 -19.10 -3.38 7.60
C VAL A 47 -19.78 -4.32 6.62
N GLY A 48 -19.56 -4.10 5.32
CA GLY A 48 -20.20 -4.87 4.24
C GLY A 48 -21.64 -4.45 3.91
N VAL A 49 -22.29 -3.64 4.75
CA VAL A 49 -23.68 -3.19 4.57
C VAL A 49 -23.75 -1.72 4.14
N GLU A 50 -22.89 -0.88 4.68
CA GLU A 50 -22.82 0.54 4.38
C GLU A 50 -21.57 0.90 3.56
N PRO A 51 -21.68 1.88 2.64
CA PRO A 51 -20.51 2.42 1.97
C PRO A 51 -19.66 3.20 2.97
N GLY A 52 -18.35 3.11 2.84
CA GLY A 52 -17.43 3.83 3.73
C GLY A 52 -15.99 3.37 3.63
N LEU A 53 -15.16 4.00 4.44
CA LEU A 53 -13.76 3.65 4.63
C LEU A 53 -13.58 3.17 6.08
N PHE A 54 -13.16 1.92 6.22
CA PHE A 54 -12.93 1.29 7.52
C PHE A 54 -11.45 0.92 7.62
N ILE A 55 -10.83 1.20 8.76
CA ILE A 55 -9.39 1.00 8.96
C ILE A 55 -9.18 0.27 10.27
N TRP A 56 -8.33 -0.72 10.24
CA TRP A 56 -7.88 -1.46 11.42
C TRP A 56 -6.36 -1.57 11.41
N ARG A 57 -5.76 -1.59 12.58
CA ARG A 57 -4.36 -1.91 12.81
C ARG A 57 -4.24 -3.33 13.35
N ILE A 58 -3.18 -4.02 12.99
CA ILE A 58 -2.84 -5.30 13.57
C ILE A 58 -2.02 -5.05 14.84
N GLU A 59 -2.51 -5.53 15.99
CA GLU A 59 -1.85 -5.46 17.28
C GLU A 59 -1.94 -6.83 17.96
N ASP A 60 -0.81 -7.43 18.32
CA ASP A 60 -0.77 -8.74 19.00
C ASP A 60 -1.68 -9.80 18.32
N PHE A 61 -1.57 -9.93 17.00
CA PHE A 61 -2.41 -10.82 16.15
C PHE A 61 -3.90 -10.50 16.13
N GLN A 62 -4.32 -9.37 16.67
CA GLN A 62 -5.70 -8.91 16.69
C GLN A 62 -5.95 -7.77 15.71
N VAL A 63 -7.21 -7.65 15.29
CA VAL A 63 -7.68 -6.57 14.40
C VAL A 63 -8.29 -5.47 15.26
N VAL A 64 -7.57 -4.37 15.42
CA VAL A 64 -7.94 -3.26 16.29
C VAL A 64 -8.45 -2.09 15.46
N PRO A 65 -9.67 -1.56 15.71
CA PRO A 65 -10.21 -0.42 14.98
C PRO A 65 -9.29 0.80 15.06
N TRP A 66 -8.98 1.40 13.91
CA TRP A 66 -8.21 2.62 13.83
C TRP A 66 -9.11 3.85 13.94
N PRO A 67 -8.77 4.86 14.75
CA PRO A 67 -9.59 6.06 14.93
C PRO A 67 -9.84 6.78 13.61
N LYS A 68 -11.07 7.21 13.35
CA LYS A 68 -11.45 7.91 12.11
C LYS A 68 -10.67 9.21 11.90
N GLU A 69 -10.31 9.89 12.99
CA GLU A 69 -9.54 11.14 13.01
C GLU A 69 -8.10 10.92 12.51
N LYS A 70 -7.62 9.68 12.62
CA LYS A 70 -6.30 9.26 12.16
C LYS A 70 -6.32 8.58 10.79
N ALA A 71 -7.44 8.65 10.05
CA ALA A 71 -7.51 8.07 8.73
C ALA A 71 -6.44 8.66 7.80
N GLY A 72 -5.59 7.80 7.24
CA GLY A 72 -4.42 8.18 6.45
C GLY A 72 -3.13 8.36 7.25
N GLU A 73 -3.13 8.17 8.58
CA GLU A 73 -1.91 8.07 9.38
C GLU A 73 -1.56 6.60 9.60
N PHE A 74 -0.33 6.24 9.25
CA PHE A 74 0.20 4.88 9.35
C PHE A 74 1.58 4.90 10.01
N PHE A 75 1.92 3.85 10.75
CA PHE A 75 3.23 3.71 11.38
C PHE A 75 4.09 2.71 10.61
N ALA A 76 5.35 3.07 10.40
CA ALA A 76 6.31 2.26 9.63
C ALA A 76 6.59 0.88 10.26
N GLY A 77 6.34 0.71 11.55
CA GLY A 77 6.49 -0.56 12.27
C GLY A 77 5.28 -1.46 12.22
N ASP A 78 4.13 -1.00 11.70
CA ASP A 78 2.85 -1.70 11.83
C ASP A 78 2.31 -2.23 10.50
N SER A 79 1.26 -3.06 10.60
CA SER A 79 0.44 -3.48 9.47
C SER A 79 -1.01 -3.06 9.67
N TYR A 80 -1.69 -2.72 8.57
CA TYR A 80 -3.07 -2.24 8.59
C TYR A 80 -3.94 -2.98 7.57
N ILE A 81 -5.23 -3.06 7.86
CA ILE A 81 -6.27 -3.46 6.91
C ILE A 81 -7.16 -2.25 6.65
N VAL A 82 -7.41 -1.95 5.39
CA VAL A 82 -8.29 -0.86 4.97
C VAL A 82 -9.35 -1.43 4.04
N LEU A 83 -10.62 -1.31 4.41
CA LEU A 83 -11.75 -1.66 3.57
C LEU A 83 -12.39 -0.39 3.02
N HIS A 84 -12.51 -0.31 1.71
CA HIS A 84 -13.25 0.71 1.01
C HIS A 84 -14.49 0.12 0.34
N SER A 85 -15.66 0.50 0.80
CA SER A 85 -16.94 0.05 0.27
C SER A 85 -17.66 1.19 -0.45
N VAL A 86 -18.01 0.99 -1.72
CA VAL A 86 -18.68 2.01 -2.55
C VAL A 86 -19.92 1.45 -3.20
N LYS A 87 -20.98 2.28 -3.32
CA LYS A 87 -22.19 1.93 -4.06
C LYS A 87 -21.88 1.83 -5.55
N LEU A 88 -22.32 0.74 -6.17
CA LEU A 88 -22.30 0.63 -7.62
C LEU A 88 -23.36 1.56 -8.22
N LYS A 89 -22.94 2.42 -9.16
CA LYS A 89 -23.89 3.25 -9.92
C LYS A 89 -24.57 2.38 -10.97
N SER A 90 -25.88 2.21 -10.88
CA SER A 90 -26.68 1.59 -11.93
C SER A 90 -26.58 2.44 -13.22
N LYS A 91 -26.23 1.80 -14.35
CA LYS A 91 -26.24 2.42 -15.69
C LYS A 91 -27.51 2.05 -16.47
N SER A 92 -28.56 1.50 -15.82
CA SER A 92 -29.77 1.13 -16.53
C SER A 92 -30.54 2.35 -17.00
N LYS A 93 -30.61 2.53 -18.32
CA LYS A 93 -31.53 3.47 -19.02
C LYS A 93 -32.94 2.92 -19.18
N ASP A 94 -33.15 1.66 -18.85
CA ASP A 94 -34.44 0.98 -19.00
C ASP A 94 -34.95 0.61 -17.61
N GLY A 95 -36.16 1.09 -17.30
CA GLY A 95 -36.82 1.10 -16.01
C GLY A 95 -37.32 -0.26 -15.51
N ASP A 96 -36.50 -1.29 -15.56
CA ASP A 96 -36.76 -2.55 -14.89
C ASP A 96 -36.04 -2.52 -13.54
N GLY A 97 -36.82 -2.50 -12.46
CA GLY A 97 -36.37 -2.37 -11.07
C GLY A 97 -35.56 -3.59 -10.67
N ASP A 98 -34.28 -3.59 -11.00
CA ASP A 98 -33.32 -4.64 -10.67
C ASP A 98 -32.68 -4.35 -9.31
N ASP A 99 -32.60 -5.36 -8.46
CA ASP A 99 -31.99 -5.40 -7.12
C ASP A 99 -30.50 -4.93 -7.05
N ARG A 100 -29.97 -4.38 -8.15
CA ARG A 100 -28.61 -3.87 -8.27
C ARG A 100 -28.40 -2.49 -7.64
N GLU A 101 -29.47 -1.77 -7.28
CA GLU A 101 -29.36 -0.40 -6.73
C GLU A 101 -28.68 -0.34 -5.35
N ASN A 102 -28.56 -1.47 -4.64
CA ASN A 102 -27.93 -1.53 -3.31
C ASN A 102 -26.65 -2.36 -3.23
N LYS A 103 -26.10 -2.84 -4.37
CA LYS A 103 -24.85 -3.60 -4.33
C LYS A 103 -23.66 -2.69 -4.04
N LEU A 104 -22.85 -3.11 -3.07
CA LEU A 104 -21.57 -2.51 -2.77
C LEU A 104 -20.47 -3.23 -3.54
N ARG A 105 -19.47 -2.48 -3.98
CA ARG A 105 -18.16 -3.00 -4.38
C ARG A 105 -17.20 -2.77 -3.22
N HIS A 106 -16.37 -3.75 -2.97
CA HIS A 106 -15.41 -3.77 -1.87
C HIS A 106 -13.99 -3.86 -2.41
N ASP A 107 -13.12 -2.99 -1.91
CA ASP A 107 -11.68 -3.04 -2.11
C ASP A 107 -11.04 -3.19 -0.72
N ILE A 108 -10.29 -4.26 -0.48
CA ILE A 108 -9.57 -4.52 0.77
C ILE A 108 -8.09 -4.32 0.53
N PHE A 109 -7.48 -3.44 1.28
CA PHE A 109 -6.04 -3.18 1.22
C PHE A 109 -5.39 -3.66 2.52
N PHE A 110 -4.37 -4.51 2.44
CA PHE A 110 -3.50 -4.74 3.58
C PHE A 110 -2.16 -4.04 3.34
N TRP A 111 -1.93 -3.04 4.15
CA TRP A 111 -0.76 -2.19 4.07
C TRP A 111 0.32 -2.67 5.04
N LEU A 112 1.55 -2.76 4.55
CA LEU A 112 2.70 -3.27 5.27
C LEU A 112 3.73 -2.16 5.45
N GLY A 113 4.00 -1.80 6.71
CA GLY A 113 5.06 -0.87 7.05
C GLY A 113 6.45 -1.41 6.72
N ALA A 114 7.43 -0.53 6.56
CA ALA A 114 8.79 -0.92 6.19
C ALA A 114 9.49 -1.76 7.27
N HIS A 115 9.05 -1.64 8.52
CA HIS A 115 9.61 -2.30 9.70
C HIS A 115 8.62 -3.23 10.40
N THR A 116 7.46 -3.51 9.77
CA THR A 116 6.49 -4.46 10.33
C THR A 116 7.11 -5.86 10.46
N THR A 117 6.71 -6.58 11.50
CA THR A 117 7.19 -7.95 11.72
C THR A 117 6.58 -8.91 10.70
N GLN A 118 7.23 -10.05 10.49
CA GLN A 118 6.70 -11.10 9.61
C GLN A 118 5.37 -11.64 10.12
N ASP A 119 5.21 -11.72 11.44
CA ASP A 119 3.99 -12.22 12.08
C ASP A 119 2.81 -11.26 11.89
N GLU A 120 3.03 -9.96 12.04
CA GLU A 120 2.00 -8.95 11.77
C GLU A 120 1.61 -8.88 10.30
N ALA A 121 2.61 -8.94 9.40
CA ALA A 121 2.36 -8.99 7.96
C ALA A 121 1.57 -10.25 7.55
N GLY A 122 1.89 -11.40 8.15
CA GLY A 122 1.17 -12.66 7.97
C GLY A 122 -0.26 -12.57 8.50
N THR A 123 -0.45 -11.97 9.67
CA THR A 123 -1.77 -11.74 10.27
C THR A 123 -2.62 -10.82 9.41
N ALA A 124 -2.06 -9.71 8.92
CA ALA A 124 -2.78 -8.79 8.04
C ALA A 124 -3.25 -9.48 6.75
N ALA A 125 -2.39 -10.29 6.12
CA ALA A 125 -2.75 -11.05 4.93
C ALA A 125 -3.85 -12.09 5.23
N TYR A 126 -3.73 -12.85 6.33
CA TYR A 126 -4.73 -13.84 6.74
C TYR A 126 -6.08 -13.17 7.05
N LYS A 127 -6.08 -12.12 7.84
CA LYS A 127 -7.28 -11.37 8.21
C LYS A 127 -7.94 -10.65 7.01
N THR A 128 -7.17 -10.32 5.99
CA THR A 128 -7.71 -9.81 4.71
C THR A 128 -8.52 -10.88 3.97
N VAL A 129 -8.03 -12.12 3.94
CA VAL A 129 -8.77 -13.25 3.35
C VAL A 129 -10.04 -13.55 4.15
N GLU A 130 -9.96 -13.50 5.49
CA GLU A 130 -11.09 -13.68 6.38
C GLU A 130 -12.16 -12.60 6.19
N LEU A 131 -11.76 -11.33 6.02
CA LEU A 131 -12.67 -10.24 5.69
C LEU A 131 -13.32 -10.39 4.31
N ASP A 132 -12.57 -10.85 3.29
CA ASP A 132 -13.12 -11.14 1.96
C ASP A 132 -14.17 -12.27 2.03
N GLU A 133 -13.90 -13.32 2.81
CA GLU A 133 -14.88 -14.38 3.07
C GLU A 133 -16.16 -13.84 3.74
N PHE A 134 -16.01 -12.94 4.72
CA PHE A 134 -17.14 -12.22 5.33
C PHE A 134 -17.95 -11.41 4.31
N LEU A 135 -17.27 -10.86 3.29
CA LEU A 135 -17.86 -10.11 2.17
C LEU A 135 -18.25 -11.00 0.98
N HIS A 136 -18.36 -12.31 1.20
CA HIS A 136 -18.78 -13.31 0.21
C HIS A 136 -17.81 -13.50 -0.97
N GLY A 137 -16.51 -13.26 -0.76
CA GLY A 137 -15.45 -13.53 -1.73
C GLY A 137 -15.46 -12.62 -2.96
N SER A 138 -16.14 -11.47 -2.89
CA SER A 138 -16.32 -10.55 -4.02
C SER A 138 -15.41 -9.32 -3.97
N ALA A 139 -14.59 -9.18 -2.93
CA ALA A 139 -13.73 -8.02 -2.78
C ALA A 139 -12.45 -8.12 -3.64
N THR A 140 -12.02 -6.98 -4.17
CA THR A 140 -10.66 -6.86 -4.72
C THR A 140 -9.70 -6.75 -3.54
N GLN A 141 -8.70 -7.64 -3.48
CA GLN A 141 -7.69 -7.63 -2.43
C GLN A 141 -6.41 -6.99 -2.95
N HIS A 142 -5.86 -6.04 -2.21
CA HIS A 142 -4.64 -5.30 -2.56
C HIS A 142 -3.58 -5.47 -1.48
N ARG A 143 -2.39 -5.93 -1.88
CA ARG A 143 -1.21 -5.91 -1.02
C ARG A 143 -0.44 -4.63 -1.27
N GLU A 144 -0.41 -3.79 -0.28
CA GLU A 144 0.30 -2.51 -0.31
C GLU A 144 1.58 -2.58 0.51
N VAL A 145 2.61 -1.92 0.06
CA VAL A 145 3.87 -1.79 0.81
C VAL A 145 4.24 -0.32 0.94
N GLN A 146 4.74 0.05 2.11
CA GLN A 146 5.11 1.43 2.43
C GLN A 146 6.01 2.07 1.37
N ALA A 147 6.96 1.32 0.84
CA ALA A 147 7.94 1.85 -0.10
C ALA A 147 7.36 2.12 -1.50
N TYR A 148 6.22 1.53 -1.83
CA TYR A 148 5.58 1.68 -3.14
C TYR A 148 4.05 1.54 -3.03
N PRO A 149 3.35 2.47 -2.37
CA PRO A 149 1.89 2.44 -2.28
C PRO A 149 1.28 2.71 -3.66
N SER A 150 0.18 2.00 -3.96
CA SER A 150 -0.55 2.21 -5.22
C SER A 150 -1.28 3.56 -5.27
N GLU A 151 -1.61 4.01 -6.48
CA GLU A 151 -2.45 5.20 -6.64
C GLU A 151 -3.87 4.96 -6.10
N GLU A 152 -4.39 3.74 -6.23
CA GLU A 152 -5.67 3.34 -5.67
C GLU A 152 -5.70 3.54 -4.16
N PHE A 153 -4.69 3.05 -3.46
CA PHE A 153 -4.58 3.20 -2.01
C PHE A 153 -4.43 4.66 -1.60
N THR A 154 -3.50 5.38 -2.24
CA THR A 154 -3.22 6.77 -1.87
C THR A 154 -4.41 7.69 -2.12
N SER A 155 -5.25 7.39 -3.12
CA SER A 155 -6.44 8.17 -3.46
C SER A 155 -7.59 8.05 -2.46
N LEU A 156 -7.56 7.07 -1.56
CA LEU A 156 -8.56 6.89 -0.50
C LEU A 156 -8.49 7.98 0.57
N PHE A 157 -7.34 8.63 0.69
CA PHE A 157 -7.04 9.55 1.77
C PHE A 157 -6.82 10.97 1.25
N ARG A 158 -7.29 11.96 1.99
CA ARG A 158 -6.96 13.37 1.73
C ARG A 158 -5.46 13.63 1.90
N ARG A 159 -4.86 12.91 2.82
CA ARG A 159 -3.44 12.94 3.15
C ARG A 159 -3.00 11.57 3.64
N ILE A 160 -1.83 11.13 3.23
CA ILE A 160 -1.14 10.01 3.87
C ILE A 160 0.04 10.58 4.66
N THR A 161 0.10 10.21 5.92
CA THR A 161 1.22 10.53 6.83
C THR A 161 1.81 9.22 7.30
N ILE A 162 3.10 9.01 7.06
CA ILE A 162 3.82 7.83 7.53
C ILE A 162 4.72 8.28 8.69
N ARG A 163 4.44 7.71 9.86
CA ARG A 163 5.11 8.01 11.12
C ARG A 163 6.17 6.95 11.43
N SER A 164 7.24 7.36 12.07
CA SER A 164 8.21 6.43 12.65
C SER A 164 7.63 5.70 13.85
N GLY A 165 8.11 4.48 14.13
CA GLY A 165 7.66 3.65 15.24
C GLY A 165 6.55 2.68 14.85
N GLY A 166 5.74 2.31 15.84
CA GLY A 166 4.67 1.31 15.74
C GLY A 166 4.38 0.68 17.10
N VAL A 167 3.50 -0.35 17.13
CA VAL A 167 3.11 -1.06 18.37
C VAL A 167 4.33 -1.68 19.07
N ALA A 168 5.23 -2.31 18.30
CA ALA A 168 6.44 -2.93 18.85
C ALA A 168 7.39 -1.93 19.52
N SER A 169 7.33 -0.65 19.18
CA SER A 169 8.08 0.42 19.86
C SER A 169 7.36 0.97 21.09
N GLY A 170 6.05 0.70 21.22
CA GLY A 170 5.24 1.06 22.40
C GLY A 170 5.48 0.17 23.62
N PHE A 171 6.13 -1.00 23.45
CA PHE A 171 6.45 -1.92 24.56
C PHE A 171 7.78 -1.66 25.26
N THR A 172 8.58 -0.74 24.82
CA THR A 172 9.56 -0.15 25.74
C THR A 172 8.78 0.67 26.76
N HIS A 173 8.60 0.16 27.97
CA HIS A 173 8.30 0.96 29.13
C HIS A 173 9.25 2.16 29.10
N VAL A 174 8.73 3.29 28.66
CA VAL A 174 9.39 4.56 28.90
C VAL A 174 9.20 4.77 30.37
N GLU A 175 10.21 4.43 31.18
CA GLU A 175 10.38 5.11 32.45
C GLU A 175 10.20 6.60 32.18
N GLU A 176 9.49 7.33 33.02
CA GLU A 176 9.29 8.77 32.91
C GLU A 176 10.64 9.49 32.85
N GLU A 177 11.35 9.38 31.75
CA GLU A 177 12.45 10.29 31.43
C GLU A 177 11.82 11.65 31.14
N ALA A 178 12.42 12.69 31.72
CA ALA A 178 12.08 14.08 31.48
C ALA A 178 11.76 14.31 29.97
N PRO A 179 10.78 15.15 29.61
CA PRO A 179 10.32 15.31 28.27
C PRO A 179 11.51 15.57 27.32
N LYS A 180 11.94 14.58 26.57
CA LYS A 180 12.87 14.79 25.46
C LYS A 180 12.21 15.81 24.56
N GLU A 181 12.92 16.89 24.23
CA GLU A 181 12.46 17.88 23.25
C GLU A 181 11.95 17.13 22.02
N ILE A 182 10.63 17.13 21.86
CA ILE A 182 10.00 16.45 20.73
C ILE A 182 10.43 17.20 19.48
N THR A 183 11.31 16.61 18.69
CA THR A 183 11.71 17.15 17.39
C THR A 183 11.18 16.19 16.32
N THR A 184 10.18 16.65 15.57
CA THR A 184 9.61 15.87 14.46
C THR A 184 9.86 16.62 13.16
N LEU A 185 10.43 15.93 12.16
CA LEU A 185 10.64 16.46 10.82
C LEU A 185 9.77 15.70 9.82
N LEU A 186 8.78 16.40 9.23
CA LEU A 186 7.91 15.86 8.21
C LEU A 186 8.36 16.35 6.83
N ARG A 187 8.58 15.46 5.92
CA ARG A 187 8.85 15.73 4.50
C ARG A 187 7.55 15.66 3.71
N VAL A 188 7.24 16.68 2.96
CA VAL A 188 6.05 16.79 2.11
C VAL A 188 6.50 16.78 0.66
N PHE A 189 6.15 15.74 -0.07
CA PHE A 189 6.61 15.54 -1.44
C PHE A 189 5.55 14.84 -2.30
N LYS A 190 5.68 15.00 -3.61
CA LYS A 190 4.78 14.34 -4.57
C LYS A 190 5.11 12.85 -4.67
N HIS A 191 4.07 12.02 -4.65
CA HIS A 191 4.22 10.57 -4.89
C HIS A 191 4.87 10.34 -6.27
N PRO A 192 5.95 9.55 -6.35
CA PRO A 192 6.70 9.38 -7.59
C PRO A 192 5.91 8.75 -8.74
N GLY A 193 4.96 7.86 -8.43
CA GLY A 193 4.14 7.15 -9.42
C GLY A 193 2.84 7.86 -9.80
N ALA A 194 2.51 9.01 -9.17
CA ALA A 194 1.24 9.67 -9.44
C ALA A 194 1.28 10.49 -10.73
N SER A 195 0.60 10.03 -11.73
CA SER A 195 0.40 10.72 -12.99
C SER A 195 -0.73 11.75 -12.91
N GLY A 196 -0.40 12.97 -12.53
CA GLY A 196 -1.27 14.13 -12.82
C GLY A 196 -2.44 14.41 -11.89
N ARG A 197 -2.64 13.67 -10.80
CA ARG A 197 -3.69 13.98 -9.79
C ARG A 197 -3.21 15.03 -8.78
N ILE A 198 -4.14 15.89 -8.40
CA ILE A 198 -3.90 17.02 -7.48
C ILE A 198 -3.54 16.53 -6.06
N ASP A 199 -4.02 15.35 -5.64
CA ASP A 199 -3.90 14.83 -4.27
C ASP A 199 -2.80 13.79 -4.06
N SER A 200 -1.81 13.74 -4.93
CA SER A 200 -0.71 12.76 -4.86
C SER A 200 0.45 13.17 -3.95
N THR A 201 0.22 14.05 -3.00
CA THR A 201 1.26 14.53 -2.08
C THR A 201 1.26 13.69 -0.80
N ILE A 202 2.41 13.14 -0.46
CA ILE A 202 2.65 12.31 0.72
C ILE A 202 3.39 13.12 1.77
N VAL A 203 3.05 12.89 3.02
CA VAL A 203 3.76 13.39 4.20
C VAL A 203 4.47 12.23 4.84
N TYR A 204 5.79 12.35 5.02
CA TYR A 204 6.62 11.29 5.57
C TYR A 204 7.45 11.83 6.74
N GLU A 205 7.46 11.15 7.88
CA GLU A 205 8.36 11.48 8.97
C GLU A 205 9.76 10.97 8.66
N VAL A 206 10.74 11.88 8.66
CA VAL A 206 12.15 11.57 8.39
C VAL A 206 13.00 11.90 9.61
N GLU A 207 14.23 11.37 9.64
CA GLU A 207 15.18 11.72 10.70
C GLU A 207 15.36 13.23 10.78
N PRO A 208 15.29 13.83 12.01
CA PRO A 208 15.36 15.26 12.19
C PRO A 208 16.80 15.79 12.10
N THR A 209 17.42 15.57 10.94
CA THR A 209 18.77 16.00 10.60
C THR A 209 18.77 16.84 9.33
N TRP A 210 19.79 17.69 9.15
CA TRP A 210 19.91 18.52 7.96
C TRP A 210 20.16 17.71 6.67
N GLU A 211 20.73 16.52 6.79
CA GLU A 211 20.96 15.59 5.69
C GLU A 211 19.64 15.05 5.10
N SER A 212 18.56 15.10 5.85
CA SER A 212 17.23 14.70 5.39
C SER A 212 16.56 15.73 4.47
N LEU A 213 17.12 16.93 4.36
CA LEU A 213 16.55 18.00 3.53
C LEU A 213 16.78 17.74 2.03
N ASP A 214 15.84 18.19 1.21
CA ASP A 214 15.89 18.14 -0.26
C ASP A 214 15.33 19.44 -0.85
N ASP A 215 16.07 20.02 -1.79
CA ASP A 215 15.67 21.29 -2.44
C ASP A 215 14.40 21.16 -3.30
N ASN A 216 13.93 19.96 -3.59
CA ASN A 216 12.72 19.74 -4.39
C ASN A 216 11.43 19.62 -3.58
N ASP A 217 11.52 19.55 -2.24
CA ASP A 217 10.39 19.21 -1.38
C ASP A 217 10.14 20.30 -0.31
N VAL A 218 9.07 20.14 0.47
CA VAL A 218 8.76 21.01 1.62
C VAL A 218 8.92 20.21 2.89
N PHE A 219 9.45 20.83 3.94
CA PHE A 219 9.64 20.23 5.25
C PHE A 219 8.91 21.01 6.33
N VAL A 220 8.32 20.28 7.28
CA VAL A 220 7.68 20.84 8.48
C VAL A 220 8.44 20.33 9.69
N LEU A 221 9.14 21.22 10.39
CA LEU A 221 9.87 20.94 11.60
C LEU A 221 9.04 21.38 12.81
N ASP A 222 8.59 20.43 13.62
CA ASP A 222 7.89 20.65 14.89
C ASP A 222 8.87 20.48 16.04
N LYS A 223 9.08 21.55 16.82
CA LYS A 223 9.91 21.55 18.03
C LYS A 223 9.05 21.70 19.32
N GLY A 224 7.74 21.42 19.20
CA GLY A 224 6.79 21.52 20.31
C GLY A 224 6.24 22.93 20.53
N GLU A 225 7.08 23.92 20.74
CA GLU A 225 6.68 25.31 21.00
C GLU A 225 6.54 26.15 19.73
N LYS A 226 7.20 25.75 18.65
CA LYS A 226 7.20 26.43 17.35
C LYS A 226 7.33 25.46 16.22
N ILE A 227 6.66 25.79 15.11
CA ILE A 227 6.72 25.04 13.84
C ILE A 227 7.42 25.89 12.78
N TRP A 228 8.40 25.30 12.08
CA TRP A 228 9.02 25.91 10.91
C TRP A 228 8.63 25.14 9.66
N VAL A 229 8.25 25.87 8.62
CA VAL A 229 8.04 25.32 7.29
C VAL A 229 9.22 25.72 6.42
N TRP A 230 10.04 24.77 6.03
CA TRP A 230 11.15 25.02 5.12
C TRP A 230 10.77 24.62 3.69
N GLN A 231 10.78 25.58 2.77
CA GLN A 231 10.43 25.38 1.37
C GLN A 231 11.69 25.27 0.54
N GLY A 232 11.96 24.09 -0.03
CA GLY A 232 13.07 23.87 -0.93
C GLY A 232 13.02 24.74 -2.19
N LYS A 233 14.16 24.93 -2.87
CA LYS A 233 14.29 25.83 -4.03
C LYS A 233 13.31 25.51 -5.16
N ASN A 234 13.07 24.20 -5.40
CA ASN A 234 12.33 23.71 -6.54
C ASN A 234 10.98 23.06 -6.14
N CYS A 235 10.57 23.21 -4.87
CA CYS A 235 9.32 22.61 -4.40
C CYS A 235 8.11 23.19 -5.14
N SER A 236 7.13 22.33 -5.40
CA SER A 236 5.93 22.67 -6.16
C SER A 236 4.91 23.45 -5.33
N PRO A 237 4.00 24.23 -5.99
CA PRO A 237 2.89 24.88 -5.32
C PRO A 237 1.98 23.90 -4.56
N MET A 238 1.84 22.66 -5.04
CA MET A 238 1.01 21.62 -4.41
C MET A 238 1.61 21.16 -3.09
N GLU A 239 2.94 20.94 -3.03
CA GLU A 239 3.64 20.61 -1.80
C GLU A 239 3.54 21.73 -0.77
N LYS A 240 3.66 22.99 -1.20
CA LYS A 240 3.44 24.15 -0.33
C LYS A 240 2.03 24.21 0.24
N ALA A 241 1.01 23.97 -0.60
CA ALA A 241 -0.38 23.93 -0.17
C ALA A 241 -0.64 22.79 0.81
N LYS A 242 -0.09 21.61 0.55
CA LYS A 242 -0.22 20.46 1.43
C LYS A 242 0.49 20.67 2.77
N ALA A 243 1.70 21.23 2.76
CA ALA A 243 2.42 21.61 3.98
C ALA A 243 1.63 22.63 4.82
N ALA A 244 1.02 23.64 4.18
CA ALA A 244 0.16 24.60 4.86
C ALA A 244 -1.07 23.92 5.51
N GLN A 245 -1.67 22.94 4.83
CA GLN A 245 -2.77 22.15 5.39
C GLN A 245 -2.31 21.35 6.62
N VAL A 246 -1.17 20.66 6.53
CA VAL A 246 -0.57 19.91 7.65
C VAL A 246 -0.34 20.81 8.85
N VAL A 247 0.28 21.96 8.61
CA VAL A 247 0.58 22.93 9.67
C VAL A 247 -0.71 23.47 10.30
N ASN A 248 -1.72 23.79 9.51
CA ASN A 248 -3.01 24.26 10.03
C ASN A 248 -3.66 23.20 10.95
N GLU A 249 -3.63 21.92 10.56
CA GLU A 249 -4.12 20.83 11.41
C GLU A 249 -3.33 20.69 12.73
N MET A 250 -1.99 20.82 12.65
CA MET A 250 -1.13 20.79 13.83
C MET A 250 -1.39 21.97 14.77
N THR A 251 -1.59 23.16 14.23
CA THR A 251 -1.85 24.38 15.01
C THR A 251 -3.25 24.41 15.62
N MET A 252 -4.23 23.75 14.99
CA MET A 252 -5.57 23.59 15.60
C MET A 252 -5.52 22.72 16.86
N ALA A 253 -4.60 21.75 16.90
CA ALA A 253 -4.38 20.88 18.06
C ALA A 253 -3.51 21.53 19.13
N LYS A 254 -2.61 22.45 18.72
CA LYS A 254 -1.64 23.12 19.59
C LYS A 254 -1.59 24.60 19.17
N HIS A 255 -1.81 25.52 20.05
CA HIS A 255 -1.59 26.96 19.75
C HIS A 255 -0.10 27.29 19.75
N VAL A 256 0.55 27.07 18.61
CA VAL A 256 2.00 27.29 18.44
C VAL A 256 2.27 28.28 17.30
N ASP A 257 3.39 28.99 17.41
CA ASP A 257 3.84 29.90 16.36
C ASP A 257 4.33 29.14 15.12
N VAL A 258 4.04 29.68 13.96
CA VAL A 258 4.48 29.10 12.67
C VAL A 258 5.32 30.12 11.92
N GLU A 259 6.49 29.68 11.44
CA GLU A 259 7.34 30.46 10.58
C GLU A 259 7.59 29.73 9.24
N VAL A 260 7.25 30.37 8.14
CA VAL A 260 7.46 29.84 6.79
C VAL A 260 8.71 30.49 6.19
N LEU A 261 9.67 29.66 5.80
CA LEU A 261 10.99 30.09 5.30
C LEU A 261 11.24 29.49 3.92
N SER A 262 11.45 30.36 2.94
CA SER A 262 11.89 29.91 1.63
C SER A 262 13.39 29.68 1.63
N ARG A 263 13.83 28.60 0.97
CA ARG A 263 15.25 28.27 0.76
C ARG A 263 16.03 29.40 0.07
N HIS A 264 15.36 30.30 -0.65
CA HIS A 264 15.96 31.49 -1.26
C HIS A 264 16.31 32.58 -0.24
N GLU A 265 15.80 32.51 0.97
CA GLU A 265 16.03 33.50 2.02
C GLU A 265 17.17 33.06 2.94
N ALA A 266 18.03 34.02 3.32
CA ALA A 266 19.13 33.74 4.25
C ALA A 266 18.62 33.19 5.62
N ARG A 267 17.43 33.61 6.03
CA ARG A 267 16.78 33.14 7.26
C ARG A 267 16.46 31.63 7.25
N SER A 268 16.38 30.98 6.08
CA SER A 268 16.15 29.53 5.98
C SER A 268 17.26 28.71 6.63
N LYS A 269 18.45 29.30 6.84
CA LYS A 269 19.56 28.70 7.57
C LYS A 269 19.17 28.28 8.99
N VAL A 270 18.24 28.98 9.63
CA VAL A 270 17.78 28.65 11.00
C VAL A 270 17.29 27.20 11.08
N VAL A 271 16.57 26.72 10.06
CA VAL A 271 16.08 25.33 10.05
C VAL A 271 17.25 24.34 9.93
N VAL A 272 18.23 24.63 9.08
CA VAL A 272 19.43 23.82 8.91
C VAL A 272 20.21 23.75 10.24
N ASP A 273 20.38 24.88 10.91
CA ASP A 273 21.08 24.96 12.19
C ASP A 273 20.34 24.18 13.30
N LEU A 274 18.99 24.27 13.35
CA LEU A 274 18.14 23.52 14.29
C LEU A 274 18.21 22.01 14.05
N LEU A 275 18.54 21.59 12.85
CA LEU A 275 18.72 20.19 12.45
C LEU A 275 20.17 19.71 12.55
N GLY A 276 21.04 20.45 13.24
CA GLY A 276 22.44 20.07 13.49
C GLY A 276 23.42 20.51 12.42
N GLY A 277 23.00 21.33 11.44
CA GLY A 277 23.84 21.82 10.33
C GLY A 277 24.49 23.17 10.55
N GLN A 278 24.96 23.52 11.78
CA GLN A 278 25.51 24.85 12.11
C GLN A 278 26.71 25.28 11.24
N GLY A 279 27.50 24.31 10.76
CA GLY A 279 28.66 24.56 9.89
C GLY A 279 28.36 24.53 8.39
N VAL A 280 27.09 24.26 8.00
CA VAL A 280 26.72 24.11 6.60
C VAL A 280 26.60 25.44 5.91
N ASP A 281 27.34 25.63 4.80
CA ASP A 281 27.12 26.77 3.94
C ASP A 281 25.87 26.55 3.09
N THR A 282 24.77 27.14 3.54
CA THR A 282 23.48 26.96 2.87
C THR A 282 23.41 27.60 1.48
N PHE A 283 24.31 28.49 1.10
CA PHE A 283 24.31 29.11 -0.25
C PHE A 283 24.88 28.16 -1.30
N SER A 284 25.97 27.46 -0.97
CA SER A 284 26.66 26.55 -1.90
C SER A 284 26.14 25.11 -1.81
N THR A 285 25.56 24.71 -0.70
CA THR A 285 25.05 23.35 -0.48
C THR A 285 23.81 23.09 -1.34
N VAL A 286 23.81 21.95 -2.03
CA VAL A 286 22.63 21.38 -2.68
C VAL A 286 22.07 20.31 -1.76
N PHE A 287 20.88 20.51 -1.23
CA PHE A 287 20.18 19.54 -0.41
C PHE A 287 19.51 18.52 -1.31
N LYS A 288 19.89 17.25 -1.19
CA LYS A 288 19.41 16.16 -2.05
C LYS A 288 19.32 14.85 -1.28
N ALA A 289 18.43 14.79 -0.31
CA ALA A 289 18.17 13.57 0.41
C ALA A 289 17.43 12.54 -0.45
N PRO A 290 17.72 11.23 -0.33
CA PRO A 290 16.97 10.19 -0.99
C PRO A 290 15.50 10.25 -0.56
N ARG A 291 14.58 9.97 -1.47
CA ARG A 291 13.16 9.89 -1.12
C ARG A 291 12.89 8.61 -0.34
N PRO A 292 12.06 8.68 0.71
CA PRO A 292 11.75 7.52 1.55
C PRO A 292 10.84 6.49 0.84
N ILE A 293 10.22 6.90 -0.27
CA ILE A 293 9.43 6.03 -1.14
C ILE A 293 10.23 5.80 -2.40
N ALA A 294 10.42 4.51 -2.77
CA ALA A 294 11.06 4.15 -4.00
C ALA A 294 10.28 4.77 -5.17
N GLY A 295 10.91 5.63 -5.89
CA GLY A 295 10.37 6.30 -7.06
C GLY A 295 11.28 6.09 -8.23
N LEU A 296 10.72 6.30 -9.39
CA LEU A 296 11.46 6.50 -10.62
C LEU A 296 12.70 7.33 -10.38
N LYS A 297 13.82 6.91 -10.93
CA LYS A 297 15.03 7.74 -10.98
C LYS A 297 14.64 9.09 -11.56
N SER A 298 14.73 10.13 -10.73
CA SER A 298 14.42 11.50 -11.12
C SER A 298 15.34 11.88 -12.29
N GLY A 299 14.81 12.05 -13.47
CA GLY A 299 15.53 12.53 -14.64
C GLY A 299 15.30 11.76 -15.93
N GLU A 300 14.77 10.54 -15.88
CA GLU A 300 14.38 9.81 -17.09
C GLU A 300 12.90 10.00 -17.35
N LYS A 301 12.56 10.48 -18.54
CA LYS A 301 11.20 10.51 -19.07
C LYS A 301 10.76 9.08 -19.37
N GLY A 302 10.31 8.40 -18.34
CA GLY A 302 9.79 7.04 -18.46
C GLY A 302 9.16 6.64 -17.13
N SER A 303 7.91 6.26 -17.15
CA SER A 303 7.28 5.60 -16.01
C SER A 303 8.01 4.26 -15.78
N VAL A 304 8.29 3.90 -14.54
CA VAL A 304 8.91 2.61 -14.15
C VAL A 304 8.15 1.40 -14.70
N GLY A 305 7.10 1.48 -15.30
CA GLY A 305 6.39 0.37 -15.94
C GLY A 305 6.28 0.46 -17.45
N SER A 306 6.78 1.55 -18.08
CA SER A 306 6.51 1.76 -19.51
C SER A 306 7.49 1.10 -20.47
N GLU A 307 8.65 0.65 -20.00
CA GLU A 307 9.69 0.04 -20.87
C GLU A 307 9.75 -1.48 -20.80
N ARG A 308 9.05 -2.10 -19.83
CA ARG A 308 9.02 -3.55 -19.75
C ARG A 308 7.87 -4.12 -20.54
N PRO A 309 8.10 -5.24 -21.26
CA PRO A 309 6.99 -5.96 -21.84
C PRO A 309 6.07 -6.47 -20.73
N LYS A 310 4.77 -6.19 -20.89
CA LYS A 310 3.76 -6.77 -20.01
C LYS A 310 3.78 -8.27 -20.17
N LYS A 311 3.58 -9.02 -19.09
CA LYS A 311 3.63 -10.47 -19.08
C LYS A 311 2.39 -11.05 -18.42
N LEU A 312 1.75 -11.98 -19.11
CA LEU A 312 0.62 -12.74 -18.59
C LEU A 312 1.08 -14.18 -18.36
N PHE A 313 0.91 -14.66 -17.15
CA PHE A 313 1.19 -16.04 -16.76
C PHE A 313 -0.09 -16.73 -16.35
N ARG A 314 -0.15 -18.04 -16.57
CA ARG A 314 -1.22 -18.92 -16.14
C ARG A 314 -0.70 -19.81 -15.02
N LEU A 315 -1.47 -19.93 -13.95
CA LEU A 315 -1.27 -20.88 -12.87
C LEU A 315 -2.38 -21.92 -12.99
N SER A 316 -2.02 -23.17 -13.25
CA SER A 316 -2.97 -24.26 -13.48
C SER A 316 -2.49 -25.56 -12.84
N ASP A 317 -3.41 -26.37 -12.32
CA ASP A 317 -3.14 -27.74 -11.85
C ASP A 317 -3.84 -28.82 -12.70
N ALA A 318 -4.33 -28.47 -13.88
CA ALA A 318 -5.04 -29.38 -14.79
C ALA A 318 -4.23 -30.62 -15.20
N SER A 319 -2.89 -30.55 -15.20
CA SER A 319 -1.99 -31.68 -15.43
C SER A 319 -1.82 -32.61 -14.22
N GLY A 320 -2.40 -32.27 -13.06
CA GLY A 320 -2.19 -32.92 -11.76
C GLY A 320 -1.00 -32.36 -10.98
N GLN A 321 -0.20 -31.48 -11.59
CA GLN A 321 0.85 -30.70 -10.96
C GLN A 321 0.58 -29.23 -11.15
N LEU A 322 0.99 -28.39 -10.19
CA LEU A 322 0.85 -26.94 -10.31
C LEU A 322 1.90 -26.42 -11.30
N GLU A 323 1.43 -25.91 -12.42
CA GLU A 323 2.26 -25.34 -13.49
C GLU A 323 2.09 -23.82 -13.53
N PHE A 324 3.17 -23.11 -13.88
CA PHE A 324 3.18 -21.66 -13.99
C PHE A 324 3.82 -21.26 -15.32
N ASP A 325 2.98 -20.97 -16.31
CA ASP A 325 3.39 -20.81 -17.69
C ASP A 325 3.19 -19.38 -18.20
N LEU A 326 4.15 -18.91 -19.00
CA LEU A 326 4.01 -17.65 -19.73
C LEU A 326 3.04 -17.83 -20.90
N VAL A 327 1.89 -17.15 -20.83
CA VAL A 327 0.85 -17.19 -21.87
C VAL A 327 1.10 -16.11 -22.93
N LYS A 328 1.52 -14.91 -22.49
CA LYS A 328 1.68 -13.77 -23.38
C LYS A 328 2.75 -12.83 -22.88
N GLU A 329 3.54 -12.30 -23.81
CA GLU A 329 4.51 -11.23 -23.56
C GLU A 329 4.28 -10.08 -24.55
N GLY A 330 4.25 -8.85 -24.01
CA GLY A 330 3.98 -7.64 -24.77
C GLY A 330 2.50 -7.37 -25.04
N GLY A 331 2.19 -6.11 -25.31
CA GLY A 331 0.82 -5.63 -25.52
C GLY A 331 -0.07 -5.71 -24.27
N ARG A 332 -1.36 -5.42 -24.45
CA ARG A 332 -2.36 -5.59 -23.38
C ARG A 332 -2.91 -7.02 -23.42
N ALA A 333 -3.20 -7.57 -22.25
CA ALA A 333 -3.98 -8.80 -22.15
C ALA A 333 -5.43 -8.52 -22.55
N ARG A 334 -6.06 -9.46 -23.24
CA ARG A 334 -7.46 -9.40 -23.70
C ARG A 334 -8.30 -10.41 -22.94
N ARG A 335 -9.61 -10.23 -22.94
CA ARG A 335 -10.53 -11.20 -22.32
C ARG A 335 -10.31 -12.65 -22.78
N SER A 336 -10.00 -12.84 -24.06
CA SER A 336 -9.71 -14.16 -24.65
C SER A 336 -8.41 -14.81 -24.19
N ASP A 337 -7.54 -14.08 -23.51
CA ASP A 337 -6.28 -14.59 -22.98
C ASP A 337 -6.47 -15.24 -21.59
N PHE A 338 -7.68 -15.14 -21.00
CA PHE A 338 -8.01 -15.64 -19.66
C PHE A 338 -9.01 -16.80 -19.76
N ASP A 339 -8.74 -17.85 -19.01
CA ASP A 339 -9.62 -19.01 -18.85
C ASP A 339 -10.26 -18.99 -17.45
N GLY A 340 -11.56 -19.25 -17.38
CA GLY A 340 -12.30 -19.23 -16.12
C GLY A 340 -11.96 -20.38 -15.17
N ASP A 341 -11.25 -21.38 -15.62
CA ASP A 341 -10.89 -22.57 -14.86
C ASP A 341 -9.53 -22.44 -14.16
N ASP A 342 -8.81 -21.34 -14.37
CA ASP A 342 -7.45 -21.15 -13.87
C ASP A 342 -7.27 -19.79 -13.14
N VAL A 343 -6.07 -19.58 -12.59
CA VAL A 343 -5.61 -18.30 -12.03
C VAL A 343 -4.53 -17.70 -12.94
N PHE A 344 -4.62 -16.40 -13.20
CA PHE A 344 -3.66 -15.69 -14.04
C PHE A 344 -2.93 -14.59 -13.27
N LEU A 345 -1.63 -14.45 -13.53
CA LEU A 345 -0.82 -13.34 -13.06
C LEU A 345 -0.47 -12.41 -14.24
N TYR A 346 -0.85 -11.14 -14.14
CA TYR A 346 -0.60 -10.14 -15.16
C TYR A 346 0.30 -9.03 -14.61
N ASP A 347 1.56 -9.07 -15.03
CA ASP A 347 2.56 -8.03 -14.71
C ASP A 347 2.44 -6.88 -15.71
N VAL A 348 2.05 -5.71 -15.22
CA VAL A 348 1.99 -4.47 -16.01
C VAL A 348 3.18 -3.55 -15.74
N GLY A 349 4.17 -4.01 -14.97
CA GLY A 349 5.39 -3.32 -14.61
C GLY A 349 5.28 -2.43 -13.36
N SER A 350 4.18 -1.71 -13.19
CA SER A 350 3.91 -0.88 -12.00
C SER A 350 3.08 -1.60 -10.94
N GLN A 351 2.44 -2.70 -11.30
CA GLN A 351 1.57 -3.50 -10.45
C GLN A 351 1.48 -4.91 -10.98
N LEU A 352 1.30 -5.87 -10.10
CA LEU A 352 0.99 -7.26 -10.43
C LEU A 352 -0.48 -7.52 -10.15
N TRP A 353 -1.23 -7.85 -11.19
CA TRP A 353 -2.61 -8.28 -11.08
C TRP A 353 -2.70 -9.80 -11.00
N VAL A 354 -3.56 -10.29 -10.13
CA VAL A 354 -3.96 -11.69 -10.09
C VAL A 354 -5.44 -11.75 -10.43
N TRP A 355 -5.77 -12.43 -11.52
CA TRP A 355 -7.16 -12.67 -11.90
C TRP A 355 -7.50 -14.12 -11.61
N GLN A 356 -8.52 -14.33 -10.80
CA GLN A 356 -8.98 -15.64 -10.36
C GLN A 356 -10.25 -16.00 -11.12
N GLY A 357 -10.20 -17.08 -11.90
CA GLY A 357 -11.37 -17.65 -12.53
C GLY A 357 -12.34 -18.26 -11.50
N LEU A 358 -13.62 -18.28 -11.81
CA LEU A 358 -14.63 -18.88 -10.93
C LEU A 358 -14.47 -20.40 -10.80
N GLY A 359 -14.03 -21.06 -11.88
CA GLY A 359 -13.76 -22.50 -11.94
C GLY A 359 -12.36 -22.90 -11.46
N ALA A 360 -11.50 -21.95 -11.09
CA ALA A 360 -10.16 -22.26 -10.60
C ALA A 360 -10.21 -23.22 -9.40
N SER A 361 -9.26 -24.14 -9.34
CA SER A 361 -9.19 -25.15 -8.27
C SER A 361 -8.92 -24.49 -6.91
N GLU A 362 -9.31 -25.15 -5.82
CA GLU A 362 -9.04 -24.69 -4.44
C GLU A 362 -7.54 -24.54 -4.18
N ARG A 363 -6.72 -25.39 -4.81
CA ARG A 363 -5.26 -25.33 -4.71
C ARG A 363 -4.70 -24.06 -5.38
N GLU A 364 -5.18 -23.72 -6.55
CA GLU A 364 -4.80 -22.50 -7.28
C GLU A 364 -5.24 -21.26 -6.49
N LYS A 365 -6.50 -21.27 -6.01
CA LYS A 365 -7.06 -20.21 -5.16
C LYS A 365 -6.28 -20.01 -3.87
N ALA A 366 -5.78 -21.07 -3.24
CA ALA A 366 -5.00 -20.96 -2.01
C ALA A 366 -3.57 -20.45 -2.23
N LEU A 367 -2.97 -20.72 -3.38
CA LEU A 367 -1.56 -20.47 -3.63
C LEU A 367 -1.25 -19.18 -4.38
N TRP A 368 -2.25 -18.48 -4.89
CA TRP A 368 -2.04 -17.28 -5.72
C TRP A 368 -1.11 -16.23 -5.09
N LEU A 369 -1.30 -15.92 -3.80
CA LEU A 369 -0.50 -14.91 -3.11
C LEU A 369 0.96 -15.35 -2.97
N ARG A 370 1.18 -16.62 -2.65
CA ARG A 370 2.52 -17.20 -2.52
C ARG A 370 3.25 -17.18 -3.86
N VAL A 371 2.56 -17.54 -4.95
CA VAL A 371 3.12 -17.52 -6.30
C VAL A 371 3.40 -16.08 -6.74
N ALA A 372 2.48 -15.16 -6.53
CA ALA A 372 2.66 -13.75 -6.84
C ALA A 372 3.85 -13.13 -6.09
N GLN A 373 3.98 -13.42 -4.79
CA GLN A 373 5.12 -12.96 -3.99
C GLN A 373 6.45 -13.61 -4.43
N ALA A 374 6.43 -14.89 -4.80
CA ALA A 374 7.62 -15.57 -5.31
C ALA A 374 8.05 -14.98 -6.67
N TYR A 375 7.10 -14.69 -7.56
CA TYR A 375 7.36 -13.99 -8.81
C TYR A 375 8.00 -12.62 -8.56
N VAL A 376 7.41 -11.83 -7.70
CA VAL A 376 7.95 -10.54 -7.30
C VAL A 376 9.37 -10.71 -6.75
N ARG A 377 9.67 -11.61 -5.84
CA ARG A 377 11.03 -11.86 -5.32
C ARG A 377 12.01 -12.30 -6.41
N HIS A 378 11.57 -13.14 -7.34
CA HIS A 378 12.42 -13.57 -8.44
C HIS A 378 12.81 -12.38 -9.33
N MET A 379 11.84 -11.55 -9.64
CA MET A 379 12.13 -10.31 -10.36
C MET A 379 13.11 -9.40 -9.60
N GLN A 380 13.14 -9.40 -8.26
CA GLN A 380 14.06 -8.72 -7.36
C GLN A 380 15.49 -9.12 -7.48
N SER A 381 15.76 -10.29 -7.57
CA SER A 381 17.13 -10.73 -7.71
C SER A 381 17.76 -10.30 -9.04
N GLN A 382 16.96 -9.91 -10.01
CA GLN A 382 17.40 -9.50 -11.34
C GLN A 382 17.52 -7.98 -11.52
N GLU A 383 16.76 -7.19 -10.73
CA GLU A 383 16.72 -5.73 -10.87
C GLU A 383 16.46 -5.07 -9.52
N ASP A 384 17.45 -4.43 -8.94
CA ASP A 384 17.56 -3.98 -7.54
C ASP A 384 16.42 -3.19 -6.89
N ASP A 385 15.48 -2.60 -7.62
CA ASP A 385 14.50 -1.67 -7.03
C ASP A 385 13.02 -1.95 -7.31
N LEU A 386 12.69 -2.99 -8.06
CA LEU A 386 11.34 -3.14 -8.64
C LEU A 386 10.37 -4.06 -7.91
N TYR A 387 10.78 -4.53 -6.80
CA TYR A 387 10.15 -5.55 -5.99
C TYR A 387 9.05 -5.18 -5.14
N LYS A 388 8.94 -3.96 -4.83
CA LYS A 388 7.97 -3.35 -3.95
C LYS A 388 6.72 -2.93 -4.72
N ILE A 389 6.44 -3.58 -5.85
CA ILE A 389 5.22 -3.31 -6.61
C ILE A 389 4.00 -3.85 -5.87
N PRO A 390 2.87 -3.14 -5.87
CA PRO A 390 1.62 -3.61 -5.34
C PRO A 390 1.15 -4.89 -6.04
N ILE A 391 0.49 -5.76 -5.30
CA ILE A 391 -0.18 -6.94 -5.85
C ILE A 391 -1.67 -6.77 -5.58
N ALA A 392 -2.51 -6.93 -6.60
CA ALA A 392 -3.95 -6.88 -6.46
C ALA A 392 -4.60 -8.14 -7.05
N LYS A 393 -5.55 -8.72 -6.31
CA LYS A 393 -6.34 -9.87 -6.77
C LYS A 393 -7.76 -9.41 -7.09
N VAL A 394 -8.24 -9.79 -8.25
CA VAL A 394 -9.63 -9.66 -8.68
C VAL A 394 -10.20 -11.04 -9.00
N VAL A 395 -11.49 -11.19 -8.86
CA VAL A 395 -12.23 -12.41 -9.20
C VAL A 395 -13.02 -12.16 -10.48
N GLN A 396 -13.15 -13.19 -11.30
CA GLN A 396 -13.98 -13.18 -12.51
C GLN A 396 -15.38 -12.65 -12.19
N ASP A 397 -15.92 -11.79 -13.06
CA ASP A 397 -17.19 -11.10 -12.96
C ASP A 397 -17.29 -10.04 -11.85
N TYR A 398 -16.22 -9.85 -11.05
CA TYR A 398 -16.08 -8.83 -10.00
C TYR A 398 -14.85 -7.95 -10.21
N GLU A 399 -14.39 -7.83 -11.46
CA GLU A 399 -13.20 -7.07 -11.80
C GLU A 399 -13.32 -5.59 -11.43
N SER A 400 -12.27 -5.08 -10.80
CA SER A 400 -12.20 -3.66 -10.45
C SER A 400 -12.02 -2.77 -11.68
N PRO A 401 -12.49 -1.50 -11.65
CA PRO A 401 -12.28 -0.55 -12.74
C PRO A 401 -10.80 -0.34 -13.07
N SER A 402 -9.90 -0.48 -12.10
CA SER A 402 -8.45 -0.35 -12.28
C SER A 402 -7.90 -1.54 -13.07
N PHE A 403 -8.34 -2.76 -12.76
CA PHE A 403 -7.99 -3.94 -13.55
C PHE A 403 -8.49 -3.81 -14.98
N LEU A 404 -9.77 -3.43 -15.18
CA LEU A 404 -10.36 -3.25 -16.51
C LEU A 404 -9.63 -2.20 -17.37
N LYS A 405 -8.98 -1.20 -16.73
CA LYS A 405 -8.11 -0.26 -17.44
C LYS A 405 -6.76 -0.85 -17.81
N ALA A 406 -6.27 -1.83 -17.06
CA ALA A 406 -4.98 -2.47 -17.30
C ALA A 406 -5.06 -3.49 -18.44
N VAL A 407 -6.22 -4.11 -18.63
CA VAL A 407 -6.53 -5.11 -19.67
C VAL A 407 -7.42 -4.51 -20.76
N ASP A 408 -7.65 -5.30 -21.81
CA ASP A 408 -8.52 -4.96 -22.95
C ASP A 408 -9.70 -5.94 -22.97
N PHE A 409 -10.64 -5.73 -22.01
CA PHE A 409 -11.83 -6.57 -21.80
C PHE A 409 -13.04 -6.01 -22.50
#